data_b5012b4767ce9c1852affbbceb19ba3d
#
_entry.id   b5012b4767ce9c1852affbbceb19ba3d
#
_cell.length_a   1.000
_cell.length_b   1.000
_cell.length_c   1.000
_cell.angle_alpha   90.00
_cell.angle_beta   90.00
_cell.angle_gamma   90.00
#
_symmetry.space_group_name_H-M   'P 1'
#
loop_
_entity.id
_entity.type
_entity.pdbx_description
1 polymer ?
#
loop_
_entity_poly.entity_id
_entity_poly.type
_entity_poly.pdbx_seq_one_letter_code
_entity_poly.pdbx_strand_id
1 'polypeptide(L)'
;MKRSGARFFAVKGKMKILTSLILCFAAVAVADDFKLINGREYKDATVSRVEPDGIVLRTKSGIAKVYFVELPKEEQERFHYNPAMASAYSAQQAVNQATTAVAGRGQPSEVISHGAQVDINQCLALGNVTVVEFYADWCGPCRRISPSLEQMASSDPQVALRKIDIVNWRTPVAQQFNIHSIPQVNVYNRGGGLVGTVLGADFDQVKAYVAQAKTGG
;
A
#
# COMPACT_ATOMS: atom_id res chain seq x y z
N MET A 1 -47.39 -5.52 64.77
CA MET A 1 -47.75 -5.45 63.36
C MET A 1 -47.89 -4.00 62.96
N LYS A 2 -46.86 -3.39 62.28
CA LYS A 2 -46.92 -2.03 61.71
C LYS A 2 -46.34 -2.08 60.32
N ARG A 3 -47.16 -1.84 59.31
CA ARG A 3 -46.80 -1.70 57.96
C ARG A 3 -46.22 -0.28 57.70
N SER A 4 -44.99 -0.17 57.26
CA SER A 4 -44.40 1.10 56.86
C SER A 4 -44.51 1.24 55.35
N GLY A 5 -45.29 2.23 54.92
CA GLY A 5 -45.46 2.55 53.52
C GLY A 5 -44.30 3.42 52.98
N ALA A 6 -43.62 2.97 52.00
CA ALA A 6 -42.61 3.77 51.24
C ALA A 6 -43.33 4.65 50.20
N ARG A 7 -43.18 5.96 50.37
CA ARG A 7 -43.65 6.97 49.39
C ARG A 7 -42.63 7.10 48.28
N PHE A 8 -43.05 6.77 47.07
CA PHE A 8 -42.28 7.06 45.85
C PHE A 8 -42.43 8.54 45.49
N PHE A 9 -41.33 9.28 45.54
CA PHE A 9 -41.26 10.62 44.97
C PHE A 9 -40.93 10.52 43.49
N ALA A 10 -41.90 10.87 42.64
CA ALA A 10 -41.70 11.02 41.22
C ALA A 10 -41.10 12.40 40.94
N VAL A 11 -39.82 12.43 40.58
CA VAL A 11 -39.16 13.64 40.08
C VAL A 11 -39.43 13.74 38.56
N LYS A 12 -40.33 14.66 38.18
CA LYS A 12 -40.55 15.06 36.79
C LYS A 12 -39.40 15.98 36.35
N GLY A 13 -38.31 15.40 35.87
CA GLY A 13 -37.25 16.16 35.17
C GLY A 13 -37.68 16.46 33.75
N LYS A 14 -37.91 17.73 33.42
CA LYS A 14 -38.08 18.22 32.05
C LYS A 14 -36.74 18.11 31.31
N MET A 15 -36.62 17.10 30.46
CA MET A 15 -35.48 16.91 29.58
C MET A 15 -35.57 17.94 28.44
N LYS A 16 -34.77 19.01 28.56
CA LYS A 16 -34.57 19.96 27.46
C LYS A 16 -33.71 19.25 26.40
N ILE A 17 -34.34 18.83 25.29
CA ILE A 17 -33.66 18.32 24.13
C ILE A 17 -32.92 19.51 23.50
N LEU A 18 -31.62 19.61 23.77
CA LEU A 18 -30.72 20.52 23.07
C LEU A 18 -30.45 19.89 21.71
N THR A 19 -31.18 20.33 20.66
CA THR A 19 -30.91 19.99 19.28
C THR A 19 -29.59 20.68 18.90
N SER A 20 -28.49 19.92 19.06
CA SER A 20 -27.18 20.32 18.54
C SER A 20 -27.23 20.24 17.01
N LEU A 21 -27.31 21.39 16.37
CA LEU A 21 -27.20 21.53 14.94
C LEU A 21 -25.76 21.21 14.55
N ILE A 22 -25.49 19.96 14.15
CA ILE A 22 -24.20 19.55 13.59
C ILE A 22 -24.13 20.20 12.20
N LEU A 23 -23.44 21.34 12.13
CA LEU A 23 -23.08 21.96 10.87
C LEU A 23 -22.01 21.05 10.21
N CYS A 24 -22.44 20.16 9.32
CA CYS A 24 -21.55 19.42 8.44
C CYS A 24 -20.87 20.44 7.50
N PHE A 25 -19.66 20.88 7.86
CA PHE A 25 -18.77 21.53 6.91
C PHE A 25 -18.37 20.47 5.88
N ALA A 26 -19.05 20.45 4.75
CA ALA A 26 -18.55 19.79 3.56
C ALA A 26 -17.29 20.56 3.14
N ALA A 27 -16.12 19.99 3.43
CA ALA A 27 -14.86 20.49 2.88
C ALA A 27 -14.95 20.31 1.35
N VAL A 28 -15.21 21.38 0.64
CA VAL A 28 -15.11 21.44 -0.81
C VAL A 28 -13.63 21.23 -1.12
N ALA A 29 -13.26 20.08 -1.63
CA ALA A 29 -11.93 19.81 -2.11
C ALA A 29 -11.72 20.67 -3.38
N VAL A 30 -11.07 21.84 -3.22
CA VAL A 30 -10.72 22.71 -4.33
C VAL A 30 -9.55 22.07 -5.05
N ALA A 31 -9.68 21.88 -6.35
CA ALA A 31 -8.56 21.51 -7.21
C ALA A 31 -7.63 22.70 -7.36
N ASP A 32 -6.35 22.48 -7.28
CA ASP A 32 -5.31 23.49 -7.32
C ASP A 32 -4.16 23.07 -8.24
N ASP A 33 -3.37 24.02 -8.71
CA ASP A 33 -2.20 23.77 -9.54
C ASP A 33 -0.94 23.87 -8.68
N PHE A 34 -0.17 22.78 -8.61
CA PHE A 34 1.08 22.73 -7.85
C PHE A 34 2.26 22.74 -8.80
N LYS A 35 3.09 23.78 -8.71
CA LYS A 35 4.33 23.90 -9.47
C LYS A 35 5.53 23.65 -8.54
N LEU A 36 6.36 22.66 -8.90
CA LEU A 36 7.56 22.31 -8.17
C LEU A 36 8.75 23.18 -8.58
N ILE A 37 9.73 23.31 -7.70
CA ILE A 37 10.97 24.06 -7.97
C ILE A 37 11.78 23.50 -9.14
N ASN A 38 11.62 22.21 -9.47
CA ASN A 38 12.24 21.54 -10.62
C ASN A 38 11.49 21.76 -11.94
N GLY A 39 10.42 22.59 -11.94
CA GLY A 39 9.60 22.89 -13.12
C GLY A 39 8.48 21.89 -13.44
N ARG A 40 8.34 20.79 -12.69
CA ARG A 40 7.19 19.89 -12.82
C ARG A 40 5.92 20.56 -12.32
N GLU A 41 4.80 20.31 -13.00
CA GLU A 41 3.49 20.86 -12.61
C GLU A 41 2.46 19.74 -12.45
N TYR A 42 1.61 19.87 -11.43
CA TYR A 42 0.42 19.06 -11.23
C TYR A 42 -0.80 19.97 -11.34
N LYS A 43 -1.52 19.88 -12.47
CA LYS A 43 -2.70 20.70 -12.77
C LYS A 43 -3.97 20.01 -12.30
N ASP A 44 -4.94 20.79 -11.87
CA ASP A 44 -6.25 20.30 -11.38
C ASP A 44 -6.09 19.22 -10.29
N ALA A 45 -5.09 19.34 -9.43
CA ALA A 45 -4.80 18.37 -8.39
C ALA A 45 -5.53 18.69 -7.10
N THR A 46 -6.06 17.67 -6.44
CA THR A 46 -6.70 17.82 -5.13
C THR A 46 -5.80 17.26 -4.05
N VAL A 47 -5.57 18.03 -2.99
CA VAL A 47 -4.83 17.53 -1.82
C VAL A 47 -5.68 16.49 -1.12
N SER A 48 -5.23 15.25 -1.17
CA SER A 48 -5.90 14.10 -0.54
C SER A 48 -5.48 13.95 0.93
N ARG A 49 -4.21 14.26 1.24
CA ARG A 49 -3.65 14.18 2.60
C ARG A 49 -2.42 15.08 2.70
N VAL A 50 -2.24 15.69 3.87
CA VAL A 50 -1.02 16.39 4.26
C VAL A 50 -0.25 15.51 5.23
N GLU A 51 1.02 15.26 4.94
CA GLU A 51 1.96 14.51 5.78
C GLU A 51 3.05 15.46 6.27
N PRO A 52 3.78 15.16 7.35
CA PRO A 52 4.80 16.07 7.87
C PRO A 52 5.92 16.43 6.87
N ASP A 53 6.18 15.55 5.89
CA ASP A 53 7.24 15.69 4.89
C ASP A 53 6.73 16.11 3.50
N GLY A 54 5.40 16.17 3.28
CA GLY A 54 4.84 16.51 1.98
C GLY A 54 3.33 16.40 1.89
N ILE A 55 2.81 16.57 0.68
CA ILE A 55 1.39 16.45 0.37
C ILE A 55 1.15 15.28 -0.58
N VAL A 56 0.03 14.60 -0.40
CA VAL A 56 -0.45 13.56 -1.31
C VAL A 56 -1.53 14.16 -2.19
N LEU A 57 -1.25 14.23 -3.48
CA LEU A 57 -2.13 14.79 -4.50
C LEU A 57 -2.90 13.69 -5.21
N ARG A 58 -4.18 13.93 -5.44
CA ARG A 58 -4.99 13.17 -6.40
C ARG A 58 -5.03 13.99 -7.70
N THR A 59 -4.57 13.40 -8.79
CA THR A 59 -4.53 13.98 -10.13
C THR A 59 -5.37 13.14 -11.10
N LYS A 60 -5.57 13.63 -12.32
CA LYS A 60 -6.22 12.86 -13.40
C LYS A 60 -5.47 11.57 -13.76
N SER A 61 -4.14 11.55 -13.54
CA SER A 61 -3.26 10.41 -13.83
C SER A 61 -3.06 9.46 -12.64
N GLY A 62 -3.60 9.78 -11.45
CA GLY A 62 -3.47 8.94 -10.25
C GLY A 62 -3.09 9.72 -9.01
N ILE A 63 -2.44 9.05 -8.07
CA ILE A 63 -1.99 9.63 -6.80
C ILE A 63 -0.50 9.94 -6.91
N ALA A 64 -0.08 11.12 -6.48
CA ALA A 64 1.31 11.54 -6.41
C ALA A 64 1.63 12.09 -5.03
N LYS A 65 2.78 11.70 -4.45
CA LYS A 65 3.33 12.36 -3.27
C LYS A 65 4.33 13.41 -3.75
N VAL A 66 4.19 14.63 -3.22
CA VAL A 66 5.10 15.75 -3.44
C VAL A 66 5.68 16.15 -2.10
N TYR A 67 7.01 16.14 -2.00
CA TYR A 67 7.69 16.52 -0.76
C TYR A 67 7.74 18.06 -0.62
N PHE A 68 7.63 18.56 0.60
CA PHE A 68 7.67 20.02 0.83
C PHE A 68 8.97 20.68 0.34
N VAL A 69 10.09 19.96 0.39
CA VAL A 69 11.37 20.45 -0.14
C VAL A 69 11.38 20.64 -1.66
N GLU A 70 10.41 20.07 -2.38
CA GLU A 70 10.21 20.23 -3.82
C GLU A 70 9.26 21.39 -4.16
N LEU A 71 8.58 21.95 -3.16
CA LEU A 71 7.60 23.03 -3.32
C LEU A 71 8.24 24.39 -3.05
N PRO A 72 7.75 25.49 -3.70
CA PRO A 72 8.11 26.85 -3.36
C PRO A 72 7.82 27.18 -1.89
N LYS A 73 8.50 28.20 -1.35
CA LYS A 73 8.35 28.58 0.06
C LYS A 73 6.94 28.97 0.44
N GLU A 74 6.22 29.60 -0.46
CA GLU A 74 4.83 30.01 -0.29
C GLU A 74 3.92 28.83 -0.01
N GLU A 75 4.13 27.71 -0.72
CA GLU A 75 3.39 26.48 -0.50
C GLU A 75 3.82 25.78 0.78
N GLN A 76 5.11 25.80 1.12
CA GLN A 76 5.61 25.27 2.39
C GLN A 76 4.98 25.99 3.58
N GLU A 77 4.85 27.34 3.52
CA GLU A 77 4.19 28.15 4.55
C GLU A 77 2.69 27.88 4.60
N ARG A 78 2.03 27.78 3.45
CA ARG A 78 0.60 27.44 3.35
C ARG A 78 0.23 26.16 4.07
N PHE A 79 1.10 25.14 4.01
CA PHE A 79 0.92 23.86 4.66
C PHE A 79 1.62 23.74 6.01
N HIS A 80 2.13 24.84 6.58
CA HIS A 80 2.82 24.87 7.86
C HIS A 80 4.00 23.90 7.96
N TYR A 81 4.78 23.76 6.87
CA TYR A 81 5.92 22.85 6.81
C TYR A 81 6.93 23.12 7.93
N ASN A 82 7.29 22.08 8.65
CA ASN A 82 8.32 22.12 9.69
C ASN A 82 9.42 21.10 9.37
N PRO A 83 10.66 21.57 9.03
CA PRO A 83 11.76 20.67 8.65
C PRO A 83 12.12 19.66 9.73
N ALA A 84 12.04 20.01 11.01
CA ALA A 84 12.36 19.12 12.11
C ALA A 84 11.32 17.97 12.22
N MET A 85 10.02 18.29 12.08
CA MET A 85 8.95 17.29 12.05
C MET A 85 9.05 16.40 10.82
N ALA A 86 9.37 16.96 9.66
CA ALA A 86 9.56 16.22 8.44
C ALA A 86 10.73 15.22 8.55
N SER A 87 11.86 15.67 9.11
CA SER A 87 13.02 14.80 9.34
C SER A 87 12.70 13.67 10.33
N ALA A 88 12.01 13.96 11.43
CA ALA A 88 11.59 12.95 12.39
C ALA A 88 10.60 11.95 11.77
N TYR A 89 9.65 12.42 10.97
CA TYR A 89 8.69 11.59 10.26
C TYR A 89 9.39 10.69 9.23
N SER A 90 10.31 11.26 8.42
CA SER A 90 11.08 10.48 7.43
C SER A 90 11.98 9.43 8.09
N ALA A 91 12.61 9.76 9.23
CA ALA A 91 13.39 8.82 10.02
C ALA A 91 12.49 7.69 10.57
N GLN A 92 11.30 8.02 11.09
CA GLN A 92 10.34 7.03 11.56
C GLN A 92 9.83 6.13 10.43
N GLN A 93 9.58 6.69 9.24
CA GLN A 93 9.20 5.93 8.05
C GLN A 93 10.32 4.99 7.62
N ALA A 94 11.58 5.44 7.64
CA ALA A 94 12.74 4.58 7.35
C ALA A 94 12.87 3.42 8.35
N VAL A 95 12.64 3.69 9.65
CA VAL A 95 12.61 2.65 10.69
C VAL A 95 11.44 1.69 10.46
N ASN A 96 10.25 2.20 10.15
CA ASN A 96 9.08 1.37 9.86
C ASN A 96 9.30 0.52 8.60
N GLN A 97 9.89 1.09 7.55
CA GLN A 97 10.25 0.35 6.33
C GLN A 97 11.32 -0.71 6.62
N ALA A 98 12.34 -0.38 7.42
CA ALA A 98 13.35 -1.35 7.86
C ALA A 98 12.73 -2.45 8.73
N THR A 99 11.82 -2.11 9.64
CA THR A 99 11.10 -3.06 10.49
C THR A 99 10.15 -3.92 9.65
N THR A 100 9.47 -3.34 8.66
CA THR A 100 8.63 -4.08 7.72
C THR A 100 9.47 -4.97 6.80
N ALA A 101 10.65 -4.51 6.37
CA ALA A 101 11.60 -5.33 5.62
C ALA A 101 12.18 -6.48 6.47
N VAL A 102 12.37 -6.25 7.77
CA VAL A 102 12.78 -7.31 8.74
C VAL A 102 11.59 -8.23 9.06
N ALA A 103 10.38 -7.69 9.22
CA ALA A 103 9.14 -8.45 9.40
C ALA A 103 8.72 -9.17 8.11
N GLY A 104 8.96 -8.56 6.95
CA GLY A 104 8.74 -9.18 5.63
C GLY A 104 9.68 -10.37 5.36
N ARG A 105 10.79 -10.49 6.08
CA ARG A 105 11.61 -11.71 6.11
C ARG A 105 10.91 -12.90 6.78
N GLY A 106 9.81 -12.64 7.52
CA GLY A 106 9.02 -13.66 8.20
C GLY A 106 7.63 -13.88 7.61
N GLN A 107 7.19 -13.08 6.65
CA GLN A 107 5.90 -13.28 5.99
C GLN A 107 6.11 -14.10 4.70
N PRO A 108 5.69 -15.37 4.69
CA PRO A 108 5.91 -16.24 3.53
C PRO A 108 5.12 -15.75 2.30
N SER A 109 3.99 -15.07 2.49
CA SER A 109 3.16 -14.54 1.40
C SER A 109 2.56 -13.19 1.77
N GLU A 110 2.62 -12.22 0.85
CA GLU A 110 2.09 -10.87 1.02
C GLU A 110 1.47 -10.33 -0.27
N VAL A 111 0.29 -9.70 -0.18
CA VAL A 111 -0.32 -8.96 -1.28
C VAL A 111 0.23 -7.52 -1.27
N ILE A 112 0.95 -7.16 -2.32
CA ILE A 112 1.68 -5.89 -2.41
C ILE A 112 0.83 -4.78 -3.00
N SER A 113 -0.04 -5.09 -3.97
CA SER A 113 -0.81 -4.09 -4.70
C SER A 113 -2.11 -4.65 -5.23
N HIS A 114 -3.12 -3.77 -5.29
CA HIS A 114 -4.39 -3.94 -6.00
C HIS A 114 -4.46 -2.90 -7.13
N GLY A 115 -3.81 -3.19 -8.25
CA GLY A 115 -3.84 -2.36 -9.46
C GLY A 115 -2.93 -1.14 -9.47
N ALA A 116 -2.38 -0.70 -8.32
CA ALA A 116 -1.47 0.44 -8.24
C ALA A 116 -0.05 0.06 -8.71
N GLN A 117 0.70 1.03 -9.23
CA GLN A 117 2.13 0.84 -9.53
C GLN A 117 2.91 0.45 -8.29
N VAL A 118 3.95 -0.37 -8.47
CA VAL A 118 4.83 -0.82 -7.40
C VAL A 118 6.29 -0.60 -7.79
N ASP A 119 7.13 -0.25 -6.83
CA ASP A 119 8.58 -0.38 -7.00
C ASP A 119 8.96 -1.82 -6.64
N ILE A 120 9.29 -2.61 -7.67
CA ILE A 120 9.60 -4.03 -7.48
C ILE A 120 10.79 -4.23 -6.52
N ASN A 121 11.78 -3.33 -6.53
CA ASN A 121 12.94 -3.45 -5.67
C ASN A 121 12.58 -3.36 -4.18
N GLN A 122 11.54 -2.61 -3.84
CA GLN A 122 11.03 -2.53 -2.46
C GLN A 122 10.21 -3.76 -2.05
N CYS A 123 9.72 -4.53 -3.03
CA CYS A 123 8.96 -5.75 -2.78
C CYS A 123 9.85 -6.99 -2.61
N LEU A 124 11.11 -6.92 -3.07
CA LEU A 124 12.03 -8.05 -3.00
C LEU A 124 12.49 -8.32 -1.55
N ALA A 125 12.44 -9.58 -1.15
CA ALA A 125 12.96 -10.05 0.13
C ALA A 125 14.47 -10.34 0.01
N LEU A 126 15.30 -9.31 -0.02
CA LEU A 126 16.75 -9.46 -0.18
C LEU A 126 17.33 -10.44 0.84
N GLY A 127 18.22 -11.32 0.37
CA GLY A 127 18.75 -12.45 1.13
C GLY A 127 17.91 -13.74 0.99
N ASN A 128 16.69 -13.65 0.44
CA ASN A 128 15.81 -14.76 0.10
C ASN A 128 15.49 -14.76 -1.39
N VAL A 129 15.07 -15.90 -1.91
CA VAL A 129 14.46 -15.97 -3.24
C VAL A 129 13.07 -15.33 -3.17
N THR A 130 12.79 -14.41 -4.07
CA THR A 130 11.46 -13.78 -4.14
C THR A 130 10.70 -14.29 -5.37
N VAL A 131 9.53 -14.85 -5.12
CA VAL A 131 8.58 -15.25 -6.15
C VAL A 131 7.49 -14.18 -6.22
N VAL A 132 7.31 -13.55 -7.39
CA VAL A 132 6.28 -12.52 -7.59
C VAL A 132 5.21 -13.07 -8.51
N GLU A 133 3.99 -13.22 -7.99
CA GLU A 133 2.81 -13.66 -8.74
C GLU A 133 1.97 -12.45 -9.16
N PHE A 134 1.83 -12.24 -10.46
CA PHE A 134 0.80 -11.35 -11.02
C PHE A 134 -0.47 -12.16 -11.27
N TYR A 135 -1.56 -11.75 -10.61
CA TYR A 135 -2.82 -12.48 -10.62
C TYR A 135 -4.02 -11.52 -10.68
N ALA A 136 -5.22 -12.08 -10.76
CA ALA A 136 -6.47 -11.38 -10.47
C ALA A 136 -7.50 -12.36 -9.92
N ASP A 137 -8.47 -11.89 -9.15
CA ASP A 137 -9.49 -12.74 -8.50
C ASP A 137 -10.36 -13.51 -9.50
N TRP A 138 -10.62 -12.92 -10.68
CA TRP A 138 -11.37 -13.55 -11.76
C TRP A 138 -10.58 -14.61 -12.55
N CYS A 139 -9.25 -14.70 -12.35
CA CYS A 139 -8.36 -15.59 -13.10
C CYS A 139 -8.45 -17.05 -12.60
N GLY A 140 -9.07 -17.91 -13.36
CA GLY A 140 -9.20 -19.34 -13.03
C GLY A 140 -7.85 -20.08 -12.90
N PRO A 141 -6.90 -19.95 -13.85
CA PRO A 141 -5.57 -20.52 -13.73
C PRO A 141 -4.79 -20.03 -12.51
N CYS A 142 -4.91 -18.73 -12.16
CA CYS A 142 -4.26 -18.16 -10.96
C CYS A 142 -4.75 -18.88 -9.69
N ARG A 143 -6.07 -19.07 -9.53
CA ARG A 143 -6.63 -19.77 -8.38
C ARG A 143 -6.15 -21.22 -8.23
N ARG A 144 -5.66 -21.84 -9.31
CA ARG A 144 -5.10 -23.21 -9.26
C ARG A 144 -3.65 -23.22 -8.80
N ILE A 145 -2.83 -22.23 -9.22
CA ILE A 145 -1.40 -22.23 -8.88
C ILE A 145 -1.12 -21.51 -7.55
N SER A 146 -1.86 -20.46 -7.18
CA SER A 146 -1.63 -19.65 -5.98
C SER A 146 -1.49 -20.49 -4.70
N PRO A 147 -2.33 -21.50 -4.41
CA PRO A 147 -2.17 -22.33 -3.21
C PRO A 147 -0.82 -23.07 -3.17
N SER A 148 -0.32 -23.53 -4.31
CA SER A 148 0.97 -24.21 -4.39
C SER A 148 2.14 -23.24 -4.17
N LEU A 149 2.04 -22.01 -4.66
CA LEU A 149 3.02 -20.93 -4.41
C LEU A 149 3.04 -20.55 -2.93
N GLU A 150 1.87 -20.40 -2.32
CA GLU A 150 1.72 -20.09 -0.88
C GLU A 150 2.26 -21.21 0.00
N GLN A 151 1.98 -22.48 -0.35
CA GLN A 151 2.54 -23.63 0.35
C GLN A 151 4.06 -23.68 0.22
N MET A 152 4.61 -23.45 -0.97
CA MET A 152 6.06 -23.40 -1.18
C MET A 152 6.71 -22.34 -0.29
N ALA A 153 6.18 -21.12 -0.26
CA ALA A 153 6.73 -20.03 0.55
C ALA A 153 6.57 -20.29 2.06
N SER A 154 5.48 -20.93 2.50
CA SER A 154 5.27 -21.27 3.92
C SER A 154 6.13 -22.43 4.40
N SER A 155 6.49 -23.35 3.51
CA SER A 155 7.31 -24.54 3.86
C SER A 155 8.81 -24.29 3.71
N ASP A 156 9.22 -23.23 3.02
CA ASP A 156 10.62 -22.92 2.73
C ASP A 156 10.99 -21.50 3.19
N PRO A 157 11.71 -21.36 4.32
CA PRO A 157 12.05 -20.04 4.86
C PRO A 157 13.02 -19.22 3.98
N GLN A 158 13.56 -19.81 2.92
CA GLN A 158 14.40 -19.12 1.94
C GLN A 158 13.60 -18.53 0.78
N VAL A 159 12.29 -18.75 0.74
CA VAL A 159 11.40 -18.29 -0.33
C VAL A 159 10.36 -17.34 0.23
N ALA A 160 10.25 -16.17 -0.37
CA ALA A 160 9.18 -15.22 -0.09
C ALA A 160 8.25 -15.12 -1.31
N LEU A 161 6.95 -15.15 -1.10
CA LEU A 161 5.94 -14.91 -2.12
C LEU A 161 5.44 -13.47 -2.02
N ARG A 162 5.40 -12.77 -3.14
CA ARG A 162 4.78 -11.45 -3.30
C ARG A 162 3.68 -11.55 -4.33
N LYS A 163 2.49 -11.14 -3.98
CA LYS A 163 1.32 -11.21 -4.86
C LYS A 163 0.92 -9.81 -5.32
N ILE A 164 0.73 -9.63 -6.60
CA ILE A 164 0.33 -8.36 -7.23
C ILE A 164 -0.99 -8.62 -7.96
N ASP A 165 -2.08 -8.12 -7.39
CA ASP A 165 -3.38 -8.15 -8.05
C ASP A 165 -3.41 -7.07 -9.14
N ILE A 166 -3.49 -7.51 -10.38
CA ILE A 166 -3.62 -6.59 -11.51
C ILE A 166 -5.04 -6.00 -11.62
N VAL A 167 -6.02 -6.55 -10.92
CA VAL A 167 -7.45 -6.20 -10.99
C VAL A 167 -8.02 -6.35 -12.41
N ASN A 168 -7.41 -5.69 -13.37
CA ASN A 168 -7.71 -5.81 -14.81
C ASN A 168 -6.50 -5.37 -15.66
N TRP A 169 -6.59 -5.58 -16.99
CA TRP A 169 -5.51 -5.33 -17.95
C TRP A 169 -5.14 -3.84 -18.13
N ARG A 170 -5.96 -2.90 -17.66
CA ARG A 170 -5.77 -1.45 -17.85
C ARG A 170 -5.22 -0.74 -16.63
N THR A 171 -4.96 -1.47 -15.55
CA THR A 171 -4.42 -0.88 -14.33
C THR A 171 -2.98 -0.42 -14.49
N PRO A 172 -2.55 0.57 -13.68
CA PRO A 172 -1.18 1.06 -13.72
C PRO A 172 -0.12 -0.03 -13.56
N VAL A 173 -0.33 -1.01 -12.67
CA VAL A 173 0.64 -2.10 -12.46
C VAL A 173 0.68 -3.07 -13.66
N ALA A 174 -0.46 -3.37 -14.28
CA ALA A 174 -0.49 -4.23 -15.46
C ALA A 174 0.27 -3.59 -16.65
N GLN A 175 0.13 -2.28 -16.82
CA GLN A 175 0.87 -1.52 -17.83
C GLN A 175 2.36 -1.41 -17.48
N GLN A 176 2.69 -1.15 -16.23
CA GLN A 176 4.06 -1.01 -15.74
C GLN A 176 4.91 -2.25 -16.06
N PHE A 177 4.36 -3.43 -15.83
CA PHE A 177 5.05 -4.71 -16.05
C PHE A 177 4.71 -5.35 -17.39
N ASN A 178 3.99 -4.63 -18.26
CA ASN A 178 3.57 -5.13 -19.58
C ASN A 178 2.88 -6.51 -19.48
N ILE A 179 1.95 -6.64 -18.53
CA ILE A 179 1.28 -7.91 -18.28
C ILE A 179 0.22 -8.18 -19.35
N HIS A 180 0.41 -9.24 -20.12
CA HIS A 180 -0.51 -9.67 -21.17
C HIS A 180 -1.13 -11.05 -20.92
N SER A 181 -0.62 -11.76 -19.92
CA SER A 181 -1.11 -13.08 -19.53
C SER A 181 -0.96 -13.25 -18.02
N ILE A 182 -1.94 -13.86 -17.38
CA ILE A 182 -1.90 -14.26 -15.97
C ILE A 182 -2.38 -15.69 -15.76
N PRO A 183 -1.83 -16.41 -14.78
CA PRO A 183 -0.77 -15.98 -13.90
C PRO A 183 0.54 -15.73 -14.66
N GLN A 184 1.26 -14.68 -14.29
CA GLN A 184 2.66 -14.51 -14.61
C GLN A 184 3.44 -14.61 -13.30
N VAL A 185 4.47 -15.44 -13.26
CA VAL A 185 5.28 -15.64 -12.06
C VAL A 185 6.73 -15.29 -12.38
N ASN A 186 7.25 -14.27 -11.72
CA ASN A 186 8.64 -13.87 -11.84
C ASN A 186 9.42 -14.38 -10.63
N VAL A 187 10.60 -14.97 -10.85
CA VAL A 187 11.46 -15.50 -9.79
C VAL A 187 12.74 -14.67 -9.74
N TYR A 188 13.05 -14.13 -8.57
CA TYR A 188 14.23 -13.31 -8.32
C TYR A 188 15.17 -14.03 -7.35
N ASN A 189 16.49 -13.94 -7.58
CA ASN A 189 17.50 -14.49 -6.68
C ASN A 189 17.65 -13.64 -5.41
N ARG A 190 18.53 -14.08 -4.49
CA ARG A 190 18.80 -13.42 -3.20
C ARG A 190 19.34 -12.01 -3.31
N GLY A 191 20.00 -11.68 -4.42
CA GLY A 191 20.52 -10.35 -4.73
C GLY A 191 19.52 -9.44 -5.45
N GLY A 192 18.29 -9.94 -5.75
CA GLY A 192 17.25 -9.19 -6.45
C GLY A 192 17.31 -9.29 -7.98
N GLY A 193 18.21 -10.11 -8.53
CA GLY A 193 18.28 -10.36 -9.98
C GLY A 193 17.14 -11.28 -10.45
N LEU A 194 16.47 -10.93 -11.57
CA LEU A 194 15.46 -11.77 -12.19
C LEU A 194 16.10 -13.04 -12.77
N VAL A 195 15.66 -14.21 -12.32
CA VAL A 195 16.14 -15.52 -12.79
C VAL A 195 15.30 -16.03 -13.95
N GLY A 196 13.97 -15.84 -13.86
CA GLY A 196 13.07 -16.27 -14.92
C GLY A 196 11.63 -15.83 -14.71
N THR A 197 10.88 -15.92 -15.81
CA THR A 197 9.44 -15.60 -15.86
C THR A 197 8.68 -16.83 -16.37
N VAL A 198 7.63 -17.21 -15.65
CA VAL A 198 6.72 -18.29 -16.06
C VAL A 198 5.37 -17.69 -16.44
N LEU A 199 4.89 -17.98 -17.63
CA LEU A 199 3.57 -17.58 -18.11
C LEU A 199 2.61 -18.77 -17.97
N GLY A 200 1.48 -18.59 -17.30
CA GLY A 200 0.53 -19.65 -17.02
C GLY A 200 0.85 -20.43 -15.73
N ALA A 201 0.06 -21.48 -15.47
CA ALA A 201 0.07 -22.19 -14.20
C ALA A 201 1.06 -23.37 -14.18
N ASP A 202 2.29 -23.15 -14.65
CA ASP A 202 3.36 -24.17 -14.65
C ASP A 202 4.18 -24.08 -13.35
N PHE A 203 3.71 -24.79 -12.32
CA PHE A 203 4.37 -24.81 -11.01
C PHE A 203 5.73 -25.54 -11.04
N ASP A 204 5.92 -26.53 -11.92
CA ASP A 204 7.20 -27.24 -12.03
C ASP A 204 8.29 -26.33 -12.57
N GLN A 205 7.98 -25.49 -13.54
CA GLN A 205 8.90 -24.47 -14.04
C GLN A 205 9.24 -23.43 -12.96
N VAL A 206 8.25 -23.01 -12.15
CA VAL A 206 8.51 -22.11 -11.00
C VAL A 206 9.50 -22.76 -10.02
N LYS A 207 9.30 -24.03 -9.65
CA LYS A 207 10.24 -24.77 -8.78
C LYS A 207 11.66 -24.83 -9.35
N ALA A 208 11.78 -25.03 -10.66
CA ALA A 208 13.09 -25.07 -11.33
C ALA A 208 13.81 -23.72 -11.21
N TYR A 209 13.12 -22.60 -11.46
CA TYR A 209 13.70 -21.27 -11.28
C TYR A 209 14.01 -20.94 -9.82
N VAL A 210 13.17 -21.37 -8.88
CA VAL A 210 13.46 -21.21 -7.43
C VAL A 210 14.73 -21.99 -7.04
N ALA A 211 14.90 -23.21 -7.51
CA ALA A 211 16.12 -23.99 -7.27
C ALA A 211 17.36 -23.28 -7.85
N GLN A 212 17.28 -22.77 -9.07
CA GLN A 212 18.33 -21.98 -9.71
C GLN A 212 18.63 -20.69 -8.93
N ALA A 213 17.60 -19.97 -8.48
CA ALA A 213 17.72 -18.72 -7.73
C ALA A 213 18.41 -18.89 -6.38
N LYS A 214 18.33 -20.09 -5.77
CA LYS A 214 19.03 -20.43 -4.51
C LYS A 214 20.52 -20.65 -4.67
N THR A 215 20.95 -21.09 -5.86
CA THR A 215 22.37 -21.41 -6.14
C THR A 215 23.12 -20.26 -6.80
N GLY A 216 22.41 -19.35 -7.48
CA GLY A 216 22.94 -18.19 -8.19
C GLY A 216 22.76 -16.92 -7.35
N GLY A 217 23.73 -16.60 -6.48
CA GLY A 217 23.74 -15.36 -5.71
C GLY A 217 25.12 -14.77 -5.71
#